data_eb5dd9656aa07a006b95ff77d31a1329
#
_entry.id   eb5dd9656aa07a006b95ff77d31a1329
#
_cell.length_a   1.000
_cell.length_b   1.000
_cell.length_c   1.000
_cell.angle_alpha   90.00
_cell.angle_beta   90.00
_cell.angle_gamma   90.00
#
_symmetry.space_group_name_H-M   'P 1'
#
loop_
_entity.id
_entity.type
_entity.pdbx_description
1 polymer ?
#
loop_
_entity_poly.entity_id
_entity_poly.type
_entity_poly.pdbx_seq_one_letter_code
_entity_poly.pdbx_strand_id
1 'polypeptide(L)'
;MARRAVLIPHGSDGPANRDRAAARLDQLGYELDWRHIDQGDRLDQPDDSVAITVIYGGGKPEHEKDWHTDLYPWLQKEVQWAKQCIDRQIPTVGFCLGGQIIARALGADVAPHADGIHEFGYYPLTLTDEATDFFPDQMYGTEAHYHGFSVPEGATLLAKTEHFPQAFRYGQTTFGFQFHPECTRENFKRWQLSDFAAYGRPGAQTQEQQDELGDLYDPIQATWLSQFLTDLVGPSS
;
A
#
# COMPACT_ATOMS: atom_id res chain seq x y z
N MET A 1 -1.52 27.42 -7.46
CA MET A 1 -1.27 26.27 -8.36
C MET A 1 -2.18 25.16 -7.88
N ALA A 2 -2.72 24.34 -8.79
CA ALA A 2 -3.50 23.17 -8.37
C ALA A 2 -2.63 22.26 -7.51
N ARG A 3 -3.19 21.73 -6.42
CA ARG A 3 -2.50 20.79 -5.55
C ARG A 3 -2.53 19.41 -6.18
N ARG A 4 -1.37 18.77 -6.28
CA ARG A 4 -1.21 17.47 -6.94
C ARG A 4 -1.19 16.32 -5.95
N ALA A 5 -1.84 15.22 -6.33
CA ALA A 5 -1.60 13.90 -5.76
C ALA A 5 -0.65 13.14 -6.68
N VAL A 6 0.60 12.89 -6.23
CA VAL A 6 1.57 12.11 -6.99
C VAL A 6 1.32 10.63 -6.73
N LEU A 7 0.95 9.90 -7.78
CA LEU A 7 0.56 8.50 -7.74
C LEU A 7 1.63 7.65 -8.45
N ILE A 8 2.24 6.72 -7.73
CA ILE A 8 3.36 5.90 -8.24
C ILE A 8 2.90 4.44 -8.33
N PRO A 9 2.31 4.02 -9.46
CA PRO A 9 1.93 2.65 -9.71
C PRO A 9 3.09 1.83 -10.27
N HIS A 10 2.96 0.50 -10.25
CA HIS A 10 3.91 -0.44 -10.82
C HIS A 10 3.21 -1.36 -11.83
N GLY A 11 3.96 -1.73 -12.89
CA GLY A 11 3.43 -2.62 -13.93
C GLY A 11 2.38 -1.95 -14.82
N SER A 12 1.26 -2.64 -15.02
CA SER A 12 0.15 -2.17 -15.89
C SER A 12 -0.91 -1.35 -15.15
N ASP A 13 -0.77 -1.16 -13.84
CA ASP A 13 -1.70 -0.36 -13.07
C ASP A 13 -1.54 1.12 -13.39
N GLY A 14 -2.62 1.88 -13.25
CA GLY A 14 -2.59 3.30 -13.61
C GLY A 14 -3.99 3.85 -13.93
N PRO A 15 -4.08 4.95 -14.69
CA PRO A 15 -5.32 5.71 -14.88
C PRO A 15 -6.50 4.90 -15.42
N ALA A 16 -6.24 3.83 -16.18
CA ALA A 16 -7.28 2.95 -16.74
C ALA A 16 -7.94 2.04 -15.68
N ASN A 17 -7.21 1.73 -14.61
CA ASN A 17 -7.66 0.84 -13.53
C ASN A 17 -7.90 1.67 -12.26
N ARG A 18 -8.85 2.59 -12.30
CA ARG A 18 -9.15 3.47 -11.17
C ARG A 18 -9.38 2.65 -9.91
N ASP A 19 -8.41 2.71 -9.03
CA ASP A 19 -8.47 2.20 -7.68
C ASP A 19 -9.23 3.19 -6.76
N ARG A 20 -9.49 2.77 -5.53
CA ARG A 20 -10.25 3.58 -4.57
C ARG A 20 -9.49 4.81 -4.10
N ALA A 21 -8.17 4.74 -4.01
CA ALA A 21 -7.36 5.87 -3.53
C ALA A 21 -7.33 6.98 -4.58
N ALA A 22 -7.03 6.66 -5.85
CA ALA A 22 -7.07 7.62 -6.95
C ALA A 22 -8.48 8.21 -7.12
N ALA A 23 -9.53 7.37 -7.07
CA ALA A 23 -10.90 7.84 -7.19
C ALA A 23 -11.28 8.82 -6.07
N ARG A 24 -10.82 8.56 -4.83
CA ARG A 24 -11.10 9.46 -3.71
C ARG A 24 -10.35 10.78 -3.81
N LEU A 25 -9.07 10.76 -4.20
CA LEU A 25 -8.27 11.98 -4.36
C LEU A 25 -8.82 12.86 -5.51
N ASP A 26 -9.27 12.27 -6.62
CA ASP A 26 -9.96 12.98 -7.70
C ASP A 26 -11.26 13.66 -7.19
N GLN A 27 -12.08 12.95 -6.41
CA GLN A 27 -13.30 13.50 -5.77
C GLN A 27 -13.00 14.64 -4.80
N LEU A 28 -11.84 14.61 -4.13
CA LEU A 28 -11.39 15.69 -3.24
C LEU A 28 -10.82 16.89 -4.02
N GLY A 29 -10.72 16.82 -5.35
CA GLY A 29 -10.31 17.91 -6.23
C GLY A 29 -8.80 17.99 -6.47
N TYR A 30 -8.03 16.95 -6.18
CA TYR A 30 -6.60 16.92 -6.48
C TYR A 30 -6.35 16.60 -7.95
N GLU A 31 -5.34 17.24 -8.54
CA GLU A 31 -4.79 16.84 -9.84
C GLU A 31 -4.01 15.53 -9.67
N LEU A 32 -4.40 14.48 -10.39
CA LEU A 32 -3.73 13.17 -10.32
C LEU A 32 -2.51 13.16 -11.24
N ASP A 33 -1.31 13.19 -10.65
CA ASP A 33 -0.02 13.13 -11.35
C ASP A 33 0.55 11.71 -11.27
N TRP A 34 0.29 10.91 -12.32
CA TRP A 34 0.74 9.52 -12.41
C TRP A 34 2.20 9.43 -12.87
N ARG A 35 3.00 8.65 -12.15
CA ARG A 35 4.44 8.47 -12.39
C ARG A 35 4.81 6.99 -12.42
N HIS A 36 5.03 6.45 -13.61
CA HIS A 36 5.47 5.07 -13.84
C HIS A 36 7.00 4.98 -13.86
N ILE A 37 7.59 4.91 -12.67
CA ILE A 37 9.06 4.94 -12.49
C ILE A 37 9.71 3.67 -13.04
N ASP A 38 9.02 2.53 -12.91
CA ASP A 38 9.40 1.25 -13.51
C ASP A 38 9.43 1.29 -15.05
N GLN A 39 8.72 2.25 -15.67
CA GLN A 39 8.67 2.47 -17.12
C GLN A 39 9.54 3.65 -17.60
N GLY A 40 10.23 4.32 -16.67
CA GLY A 40 11.19 5.36 -17.00
C GLY A 40 10.78 6.80 -16.72
N ASP A 41 9.61 7.01 -16.11
CA ASP A 41 9.22 8.35 -15.63
C ASP A 41 10.22 8.86 -14.59
N ARG A 42 10.26 10.18 -14.41
CA ARG A 42 11.11 10.83 -13.42
C ARG A 42 10.35 11.20 -12.18
N LEU A 43 11.03 11.05 -11.03
CA LEU A 43 10.70 11.69 -9.77
C LEU A 43 11.74 12.79 -9.53
N ASP A 44 11.37 14.02 -9.84
CA ASP A 44 12.13 15.20 -9.42
C ASP A 44 11.89 15.42 -7.91
N GLN A 45 12.64 16.33 -7.30
CA GLN A 45 12.40 16.63 -5.87
C GLN A 45 10.95 17.13 -5.68
N PRO A 46 10.26 16.69 -4.59
CA PRO A 46 8.91 17.15 -4.33
C PRO A 46 8.89 18.66 -4.10
N ASP A 47 8.02 19.36 -4.81
CA ASP A 47 7.79 20.81 -4.68
C ASP A 47 6.53 21.10 -3.82
N ASP A 48 6.24 22.37 -3.61
CA ASP A 48 5.14 22.82 -2.75
C ASP A 48 3.73 22.54 -3.34
N SER A 49 3.64 22.11 -4.60
CA SER A 49 2.37 21.68 -5.21
C SER A 49 2.00 20.25 -4.87
N VAL A 50 2.95 19.42 -4.36
CA VAL A 50 2.70 18.04 -3.95
C VAL A 50 1.93 18.04 -2.63
N ALA A 51 0.68 17.68 -2.68
CA ALA A 51 -0.19 17.62 -1.51
C ALA A 51 -0.16 16.26 -0.80
N ILE A 52 0.05 15.20 -1.56
CA ILE A 52 0.15 13.82 -1.10
C ILE A 52 0.92 13.00 -2.13
N THR A 53 1.65 12.00 -1.68
CA THR A 53 2.13 10.92 -2.55
C THR A 53 1.56 9.58 -2.11
N VAL A 54 1.13 8.78 -3.10
CA VAL A 54 0.64 7.41 -2.91
C VAL A 54 1.52 6.47 -3.73
N ILE A 55 2.20 5.54 -3.05
CA ILE A 55 3.04 4.53 -3.66
C ILE A 55 2.28 3.20 -3.61
N TYR A 56 2.02 2.63 -4.76
CA TYR A 56 1.17 1.45 -4.87
C TYR A 56 1.92 0.14 -4.68
N GLY A 57 1.16 -0.94 -4.64
CA GLY A 57 1.66 -2.29 -4.72
C GLY A 57 2.25 -2.62 -6.09
N GLY A 58 2.93 -3.73 -6.17
CA GLY A 58 3.51 -4.24 -7.40
C GLY A 58 4.53 -5.32 -7.10
N GLY A 59 4.96 -5.99 -8.15
CA GLY A 59 5.92 -7.07 -8.05
C GLY A 59 5.69 -8.09 -9.16
N LYS A 60 6.66 -8.95 -9.34
CA LYS A 60 6.54 -10.07 -10.25
C LYS A 60 6.91 -11.35 -9.49
N PRO A 61 6.35 -12.52 -9.88
CA PRO A 61 6.67 -13.80 -9.22
C PRO A 61 8.16 -14.12 -9.16
N GLU A 62 8.95 -13.67 -10.15
CA GLU A 62 10.39 -13.83 -10.17
C GLU A 62 11.13 -13.07 -9.06
N HIS A 63 10.47 -12.12 -8.40
CA HIS A 63 11.02 -11.31 -7.30
C HIS A 63 10.82 -11.92 -5.91
N GLU A 64 10.25 -13.13 -5.82
CA GLU A 64 9.90 -13.78 -4.56
C GLU A 64 11.05 -13.95 -3.57
N LYS A 65 12.29 -13.99 -4.05
CA LYS A 65 13.43 -14.35 -3.19
C LYS A 65 14.16 -13.19 -2.59
N ASP A 66 14.20 -12.05 -3.28
CA ASP A 66 15.09 -10.97 -2.87
C ASP A 66 14.51 -9.57 -3.20
N TRP A 67 14.45 -8.72 -2.20
CA TRP A 67 14.13 -7.31 -2.33
C TRP A 67 15.43 -6.52 -2.66
N HIS A 68 15.93 -6.68 -3.90
CA HIS A 68 17.20 -6.08 -4.31
C HIS A 68 17.00 -4.79 -5.10
N THR A 69 17.37 -3.67 -4.50
CA THR A 69 17.41 -2.37 -5.16
C THR A 69 18.39 -2.34 -6.34
N ASP A 70 19.43 -3.18 -6.32
CA ASP A 70 20.41 -3.27 -7.39
C ASP A 70 19.87 -3.91 -8.67
N LEU A 71 18.91 -4.84 -8.53
CA LEU A 71 18.20 -5.44 -9.67
C LEU A 71 17.15 -4.48 -10.27
N TYR A 72 16.64 -3.57 -9.43
CA TYR A 72 15.60 -2.61 -9.80
C TYR A 72 16.05 -1.19 -9.41
N PRO A 73 16.85 -0.52 -10.24
CA PRO A 73 17.32 0.84 -9.94
C PRO A 73 16.20 1.86 -9.72
N TRP A 74 14.99 1.59 -10.21
CA TRP A 74 13.82 2.42 -9.98
C TRP A 74 13.33 2.35 -8.52
N LEU A 75 13.44 1.21 -7.83
CA LEU A 75 13.12 1.10 -6.39
C LEU A 75 13.94 2.07 -5.54
N GLN A 76 15.22 2.20 -5.82
CA GLN A 76 16.07 3.15 -5.10
C GLN A 76 15.61 4.59 -5.27
N LYS A 77 15.14 4.97 -6.47
CA LYS A 77 14.58 6.31 -6.73
C LYS A 77 13.32 6.55 -5.92
N GLU A 78 12.46 5.55 -5.79
CA GLU A 78 11.23 5.65 -5.00
C GLU A 78 11.49 5.69 -3.50
N VAL A 79 12.47 4.93 -3.00
CA VAL A 79 12.95 5.04 -1.61
C VAL A 79 13.45 6.46 -1.32
N GLN A 80 14.21 7.06 -2.24
CA GLN A 80 14.69 8.44 -2.10
C GLN A 80 13.54 9.45 -2.15
N TRP A 81 12.57 9.27 -3.05
CA TRP A 81 11.38 10.11 -3.13
C TRP A 81 10.55 10.03 -1.85
N ALA A 82 10.26 8.83 -1.36
CA ALA A 82 9.54 8.63 -0.10
C ALA A 82 10.26 9.34 1.06
N LYS A 83 11.59 9.18 1.17
CA LYS A 83 12.40 9.87 2.18
C LYS A 83 12.27 11.39 2.09
N GLN A 84 12.34 11.96 0.89
CA GLN A 84 12.20 13.41 0.68
C GLN A 84 10.80 13.92 1.07
N CYS A 85 9.74 13.17 0.72
CA CYS A 85 8.38 13.51 1.13
C CYS A 85 8.23 13.47 2.65
N ILE A 86 8.74 12.44 3.31
CA ILE A 86 8.72 12.29 4.77
C ILE A 86 9.46 13.44 5.46
N ASP A 87 10.67 13.76 5.00
CA ASP A 87 11.48 14.85 5.57
C ASP A 87 10.80 16.22 5.44
N ARG A 88 9.99 16.41 4.41
CA ARG A 88 9.18 17.59 4.15
C ARG A 88 7.78 17.56 4.79
N GLN A 89 7.45 16.50 5.50
CA GLN A 89 6.13 16.26 6.09
C GLN A 89 4.98 16.29 5.07
N ILE A 90 5.26 15.92 3.82
CA ILE A 90 4.25 15.71 2.79
C ILE A 90 3.52 14.40 3.12
N PRO A 91 2.18 14.38 3.16
CA PRO A 91 1.41 13.17 3.32
C PRO A 91 1.89 12.06 2.39
N THR A 92 2.32 10.93 2.97
CA THR A 92 2.96 9.82 2.25
C THR A 92 2.27 8.52 2.63
N VAL A 93 1.66 7.86 1.67
CA VAL A 93 0.92 6.61 1.87
C VAL A 93 1.49 5.54 0.94
N GLY A 94 1.75 4.36 1.48
CA GLY A 94 2.22 3.21 0.69
C GLY A 94 1.36 1.98 0.91
N PHE A 95 1.02 1.30 -0.18
CA PHE A 95 0.28 0.03 -0.16
C PHE A 95 1.19 -1.10 -0.65
N CYS A 96 1.26 -2.22 0.07
CA CYS A 96 2.05 -3.41 -0.20
C CYS A 96 3.53 -3.04 -0.50
N LEU A 97 4.00 -3.16 -1.74
CA LEU A 97 5.34 -2.70 -2.13
C LEU A 97 5.59 -1.25 -1.73
N GLY A 98 4.60 -0.36 -1.88
CA GLY A 98 4.70 1.04 -1.44
C GLY A 98 4.91 1.18 0.07
N GLY A 99 4.24 0.37 0.89
CA GLY A 99 4.48 0.28 2.33
C GLY A 99 5.90 -0.19 2.65
N GLN A 100 6.40 -1.15 1.89
CA GLN A 100 7.77 -1.66 2.01
C GLN A 100 8.81 -0.59 1.60
N ILE A 101 8.55 0.19 0.55
CA ILE A 101 9.39 1.31 0.11
C ILE A 101 9.49 2.37 1.20
N ILE A 102 8.36 2.74 1.83
CA ILE A 102 8.35 3.68 2.96
C ILE A 102 9.12 3.11 4.15
N ALA A 103 8.93 1.84 4.48
CA ALA A 103 9.68 1.18 5.55
C ALA A 103 11.20 1.22 5.29
N ARG A 104 11.63 0.93 4.06
CA ARG A 104 13.06 1.06 3.65
C ARG A 104 13.56 2.49 3.72
N ALA A 105 12.77 3.47 3.32
CA ALA A 105 13.12 4.89 3.42
C ALA A 105 13.34 5.33 4.87
N LEU A 106 12.71 4.65 5.82
CA LEU A 106 12.87 4.83 7.27
C LEU A 106 13.91 3.88 7.90
N GLY A 107 14.64 3.09 7.09
CA GLY A 107 15.72 2.22 7.54
C GLY A 107 15.30 0.84 8.02
N ALA A 108 14.05 0.45 7.84
CA ALA A 108 13.55 -0.87 8.20
C ALA A 108 13.91 -1.95 7.17
N ASP A 109 13.87 -3.22 7.58
CA ASP A 109 14.10 -4.36 6.70
C ASP A 109 12.82 -4.79 6.00
N VAL A 110 12.97 -5.33 4.78
CA VAL A 110 11.92 -6.00 4.02
C VAL A 110 12.42 -7.38 3.62
N ALA A 111 11.67 -8.42 3.98
CA ALA A 111 12.08 -9.80 3.73
C ALA A 111 10.86 -10.72 3.56
N PRO A 112 11.03 -11.88 2.90
CA PRO A 112 10.02 -12.93 2.92
C PRO A 112 9.89 -13.54 4.31
N HIS A 113 8.72 -14.13 4.62
CA HIS A 113 8.54 -14.88 5.85
C HIS A 113 9.45 -16.12 5.86
N ALA A 114 10.05 -16.43 7.03
CA ALA A 114 11.00 -17.54 7.16
C ALA A 114 10.39 -18.91 6.76
N ASP A 115 9.09 -19.09 7.01
CA ASP A 115 8.36 -20.31 6.67
C ASP A 115 7.69 -20.24 5.29
N GLY A 116 8.02 -19.26 4.45
CA GLY A 116 7.49 -19.10 3.11
C GLY A 116 5.98 -18.79 3.06
N ILE A 117 5.47 -18.11 4.08
CA ILE A 117 4.05 -17.71 4.13
C ILE A 117 3.75 -16.67 3.07
N HIS A 118 2.63 -16.90 2.37
CA HIS A 118 2.01 -15.96 1.44
C HIS A 118 0.64 -15.59 1.97
N GLU A 119 0.37 -14.33 2.20
CA GLU A 119 -0.99 -13.88 2.46
C GLU A 119 -1.63 -13.48 1.13
N PHE A 120 -2.62 -14.28 0.70
CA PHE A 120 -3.41 -14.04 -0.51
C PHE A 120 -4.88 -14.29 -0.20
N GLY A 121 -5.63 -13.21 0.01
CA GLY A 121 -7.03 -13.27 0.45
C GLY A 121 -7.44 -12.11 1.35
N TYR A 122 -8.37 -12.36 2.26
CA TYR A 122 -8.88 -11.42 3.25
C TYR A 122 -8.54 -11.91 4.65
N TYR A 123 -7.71 -11.16 5.36
CA TYR A 123 -7.20 -11.57 6.69
C TYR A 123 -7.64 -10.60 7.78
N PRO A 124 -8.07 -11.11 8.95
CA PRO A 124 -8.42 -10.26 10.07
C PRO A 124 -7.20 -9.51 10.58
N LEU A 125 -7.35 -8.22 10.81
CA LEU A 125 -6.30 -7.39 11.38
C LEU A 125 -6.44 -7.35 12.91
N THR A 126 -5.39 -7.75 13.61
CA THR A 126 -5.25 -7.52 15.05
C THR A 126 -4.74 -6.09 15.25
N LEU A 127 -5.59 -5.23 15.81
CA LEU A 127 -5.27 -3.83 16.06
C LEU A 127 -4.45 -3.69 17.34
N THR A 128 -3.57 -2.67 17.38
CA THR A 128 -2.89 -2.26 18.61
C THR A 128 -3.71 -1.22 19.36
N ASP A 129 -3.37 -0.93 20.61
CA ASP A 129 -4.05 0.08 21.42
C ASP A 129 -3.97 1.48 20.77
N GLU A 130 -2.88 1.76 20.05
CA GLU A 130 -2.66 3.02 19.31
C GLU A 130 -3.52 3.17 18.05
N ALA A 131 -4.20 2.10 17.64
CA ALA A 131 -5.07 2.07 16.46
C ALA A 131 -6.57 2.01 16.80
N THR A 132 -6.95 2.15 18.06
CA THR A 132 -8.34 1.95 18.54
C THR A 132 -9.35 2.83 17.78
N ASP A 133 -9.00 4.07 17.46
CA ASP A 133 -9.87 4.99 16.71
C ASP A 133 -9.46 5.14 15.24
N PHE A 134 -8.46 4.38 14.79
CA PHE A 134 -7.92 4.48 13.42
C PHE A 134 -8.60 3.51 12.46
N PHE A 135 -8.88 2.30 12.90
CA PHE A 135 -9.58 1.29 12.13
C PHE A 135 -10.94 0.96 12.73
N PRO A 136 -11.91 0.49 11.94
CA PRO A 136 -13.14 -0.09 12.48
C PRO A 136 -12.86 -1.42 13.21
N ASP A 137 -13.71 -1.78 14.18
CA ASP A 137 -13.52 -2.94 15.08
C ASP A 137 -13.29 -4.28 14.36
N GLN A 138 -13.83 -4.46 13.16
CA GLN A 138 -13.71 -5.69 12.38
C GLN A 138 -13.02 -5.41 11.05
N MET A 139 -11.78 -4.91 11.13
CA MET A 139 -11.02 -4.65 9.93
C MET A 139 -10.37 -5.92 9.40
N TYR A 140 -10.57 -6.17 8.11
CA TYR A 140 -9.85 -7.17 7.33
C TYR A 140 -9.02 -6.48 6.26
N GLY A 141 -7.79 -6.93 6.05
CA GLY A 141 -6.95 -6.48 4.95
C GLY A 141 -7.13 -7.39 3.73
N THR A 142 -7.22 -6.77 2.55
CA THR A 142 -7.06 -7.48 1.27
C THR A 142 -5.58 -7.70 1.03
N GLU A 143 -5.12 -8.94 1.06
CA GLU A 143 -3.71 -9.30 1.01
C GLU A 143 -3.33 -9.96 -0.31
N ALA A 144 -2.15 -9.62 -0.81
CA ALA A 144 -1.54 -10.24 -1.98
C ALA A 144 -0.01 -10.08 -1.92
N HIS A 145 0.64 -10.70 -0.91
CA HIS A 145 2.07 -10.53 -0.70
C HIS A 145 2.75 -11.76 -0.08
N TYR A 146 4.07 -11.78 -0.16
CA TYR A 146 4.97 -12.77 0.42
C TYR A 146 6.20 -12.14 1.10
N HIS A 147 6.46 -10.86 0.84
CA HIS A 147 7.37 -10.04 1.64
C HIS A 147 6.59 -9.21 2.64
N GLY A 148 7.19 -8.99 3.80
CA GLY A 148 6.72 -8.04 4.79
C GLY A 148 7.84 -7.10 5.21
N PHE A 149 7.47 -6.01 5.84
CA PHE A 149 8.41 -5.06 6.44
C PHE A 149 8.53 -5.29 7.94
N SER A 150 9.70 -4.99 8.52
CA SER A 150 9.80 -4.73 9.95
C SER A 150 9.27 -3.32 10.25
N VAL A 151 8.76 -3.11 11.47
CA VAL A 151 8.28 -1.77 11.86
C VAL A 151 9.47 -0.83 11.99
N PRO A 152 9.49 0.31 11.27
CA PRO A 152 10.61 1.25 11.34
C PRO A 152 10.82 1.81 12.76
N GLU A 153 12.06 2.13 13.11
CA GLU A 153 12.36 2.80 14.38
C GLU A 153 11.64 4.16 14.45
N GLY A 154 10.99 4.42 15.57
CA GLY A 154 10.18 5.63 15.77
C GLY A 154 8.80 5.60 15.11
N ALA A 155 8.44 4.53 14.38
CA ALA A 155 7.10 4.33 13.89
C ALA A 155 6.22 3.61 14.93
N THR A 156 4.92 3.85 14.86
CA THR A 156 3.89 3.18 15.65
C THR A 156 3.27 2.06 14.83
N LEU A 157 3.33 0.82 15.32
CA LEU A 157 2.57 -0.30 14.75
C LEU A 157 1.08 -0.06 15.01
N LEU A 158 0.25 -0.15 13.98
CA LEU A 158 -1.20 0.02 14.08
C LEU A 158 -1.96 -1.30 14.00
N ALA A 159 -1.52 -2.19 13.11
CA ALA A 159 -2.18 -3.47 12.89
C ALA A 159 -1.19 -4.55 12.46
N LYS A 160 -1.54 -5.81 12.74
CA LYS A 160 -0.81 -7.00 12.30
C LYS A 160 -1.76 -8.15 12.00
N THR A 161 -1.31 -9.09 11.16
CA THR A 161 -1.86 -10.46 11.10
C THR A 161 -1.08 -11.38 12.06
N GLU A 162 -1.33 -12.66 12.00
CA GLU A 162 -0.53 -13.66 12.72
C GLU A 162 0.94 -13.66 12.27
N HIS A 163 1.17 -13.36 10.99
CA HIS A 163 2.46 -13.55 10.33
C HIS A 163 3.23 -12.26 10.07
N PHE A 164 2.54 -11.14 9.83
CA PHE A 164 3.18 -9.90 9.40
C PHE A 164 2.65 -8.65 10.11
N PRO A 165 3.50 -7.63 10.35
CA PRO A 165 3.04 -6.27 10.54
C PRO A 165 2.25 -5.80 9.30
N GLN A 166 1.08 -5.20 9.51
CA GLN A 166 0.16 -4.84 8.43
C GLN A 166 0.00 -3.34 8.23
N ALA A 167 0.19 -2.56 9.28
CA ALA A 167 0.10 -1.12 9.18
C ALA A 167 1.01 -0.45 10.21
N PHE A 168 1.70 0.59 9.77
CA PHE A 168 2.42 1.49 10.67
C PHE A 168 2.17 2.95 10.31
N ARG A 169 2.36 3.82 11.31
CA ARG A 169 2.38 5.27 11.16
C ARG A 169 3.73 5.82 11.64
N TYR A 170 4.31 6.71 10.85
CA TYR A 170 5.50 7.48 11.25
C TYR A 170 5.16 8.97 11.26
N GLY A 171 5.32 9.62 12.42
CA GLY A 171 4.83 10.99 12.62
C GLY A 171 3.30 11.09 12.47
N GLN A 172 2.83 12.15 11.81
CA GLN A 172 1.40 12.40 11.62
C GLN A 172 0.91 12.15 10.18
N THR A 173 1.83 12.08 9.21
CA THR A 173 1.49 12.15 7.79
C THR A 173 1.99 10.97 6.97
N THR A 174 2.76 10.04 7.56
CA THR A 174 3.34 8.91 6.84
C THR A 174 2.74 7.59 7.31
N PHE A 175 2.22 6.81 6.35
CA PHE A 175 1.56 5.53 6.60
C PHE A 175 2.05 4.46 5.63
N GLY A 176 2.44 3.31 6.15
CA GLY A 176 2.74 2.11 5.38
C GLY A 176 1.72 1.02 5.70
N PHE A 177 1.06 0.52 4.66
CA PHE A 177 0.12 -0.60 4.73
C PHE A 177 0.68 -1.77 3.92
N GLN A 178 0.65 -2.98 4.48
CA GLN A 178 1.03 -4.18 3.74
C GLN A 178 -0.13 -4.67 2.87
N PHE A 179 -1.36 -4.48 3.33
CA PHE A 179 -2.58 -4.85 2.62
C PHE A 179 -2.98 -3.80 1.56
N HIS A 180 -3.97 -4.16 0.74
CA HIS A 180 -4.44 -3.40 -0.42
C HIS A 180 -5.85 -2.81 -0.22
N PRO A 181 -6.04 -1.77 0.60
CA PRO A 181 -7.36 -1.15 0.77
C PRO A 181 -7.82 -0.40 -0.49
N GLU A 182 -6.89 -0.03 -1.36
CA GLU A 182 -7.16 0.62 -2.64
C GLU A 182 -7.74 -0.34 -3.69
N CYS A 183 -7.50 -1.64 -3.53
CA CYS A 183 -7.95 -2.66 -4.46
C CYS A 183 -9.47 -2.83 -4.42
N THR A 184 -10.12 -2.77 -5.59
CA THR A 184 -11.55 -3.07 -5.70
C THR A 184 -11.80 -4.57 -5.78
N ARG A 185 -13.02 -5.02 -5.46
CA ARG A 185 -13.42 -6.43 -5.64
C ARG A 185 -13.20 -6.92 -7.08
N GLU A 186 -13.43 -6.04 -8.06
CA GLU A 186 -13.19 -6.38 -9.47
C GLU A 186 -11.70 -6.59 -9.75
N ASN A 187 -10.83 -5.74 -9.20
CA ASN A 187 -9.38 -5.88 -9.33
C ASN A 187 -8.89 -7.16 -8.65
N PHE A 188 -9.39 -7.45 -7.43
CA PHE A 188 -9.03 -8.67 -6.72
C PHE A 188 -9.46 -9.93 -7.47
N LYS A 189 -10.66 -9.95 -8.09
CA LYS A 189 -11.10 -11.05 -8.95
C LYS A 189 -10.19 -11.28 -10.16
N ARG A 190 -9.60 -10.21 -10.70
CA ARG A 190 -8.57 -10.36 -11.76
C ARG A 190 -7.30 -11.00 -11.22
N TRP A 191 -6.87 -10.65 -9.99
CA TRP A 191 -5.72 -11.29 -9.35
C TRP A 191 -5.96 -12.77 -9.06
N GLN A 192 -7.17 -13.15 -8.63
CA GLN A 192 -7.56 -14.56 -8.43
C GLN A 192 -7.40 -15.42 -9.69
N LEU A 193 -7.52 -14.82 -10.87
CA LEU A 193 -7.43 -15.50 -12.17
C LEU A 193 -6.06 -15.36 -12.84
N SER A 194 -5.13 -14.65 -12.24
CA SER A 194 -3.80 -14.41 -12.80
C SER A 194 -2.77 -15.42 -12.31
N ASP A 195 -1.61 -15.45 -12.98
CA ASP A 195 -0.44 -16.23 -12.54
C ASP A 195 0.11 -15.79 -11.18
N PHE A 196 -0.31 -14.62 -10.70
CA PHE A 196 0.02 -14.09 -9.38
C PHE A 196 -0.76 -14.76 -8.24
N ALA A 197 -1.86 -15.47 -8.55
CA ALA A 197 -2.67 -16.15 -7.54
C ALA A 197 -1.84 -17.20 -6.78
N ALA A 198 -1.69 -17.00 -5.48
CA ALA A 198 -0.84 -17.83 -4.63
C ALA A 198 -1.51 -19.10 -4.10
N TYR A 199 -2.50 -19.65 -4.83
CA TYR A 199 -3.23 -20.84 -4.40
C TYR A 199 -2.31 -22.03 -4.12
N GLY A 200 -2.55 -22.69 -2.98
CA GLY A 200 -1.75 -23.82 -2.53
C GLY A 200 -0.42 -23.45 -1.86
N ARG A 201 -0.06 -22.18 -1.79
CA ARG A 201 1.07 -21.71 -0.98
C ARG A 201 0.69 -21.69 0.50
N PRO A 202 1.64 -21.93 1.42
CA PRO A 202 1.40 -21.76 2.85
C PRO A 202 0.84 -20.36 3.15
N GLY A 203 -0.23 -20.29 3.93
CA GLY A 203 -0.89 -19.03 4.31
C GLY A 203 -1.97 -18.55 3.34
N ALA A 204 -1.95 -18.94 2.05
CA ALA A 204 -2.94 -18.47 1.08
C ALA A 204 -4.32 -19.11 1.32
N GLN A 205 -5.37 -18.29 1.23
CA GLN A 205 -6.76 -18.74 1.30
C GLN A 205 -7.20 -19.39 -0.03
N THR A 206 -8.21 -20.25 0.02
CA THR A 206 -8.89 -20.75 -1.18
C THR A 206 -9.72 -19.64 -1.84
N GLN A 207 -10.03 -19.80 -3.12
CA GLN A 207 -10.89 -18.83 -3.82
C GLN A 207 -12.27 -18.70 -3.16
N GLU A 208 -12.85 -19.81 -2.68
CA GLU A 208 -14.14 -19.81 -1.99
C GLU A 208 -14.09 -18.96 -0.71
N GLN A 209 -13.05 -19.15 0.12
CA GLN A 209 -12.84 -18.34 1.32
C GLN A 209 -12.67 -16.85 0.98
N GLN A 210 -11.90 -16.54 -0.06
CA GLN A 210 -11.67 -15.17 -0.52
C GLN A 210 -12.96 -14.50 -1.00
N ASP A 211 -13.82 -15.23 -1.71
CA ASP A 211 -15.09 -14.69 -2.21
C ASP A 211 -16.06 -14.41 -1.06
N GLU A 212 -16.20 -15.35 -0.12
CA GLU A 212 -17.05 -15.22 1.06
C GLU A 212 -16.61 -14.04 1.95
N LEU A 213 -15.33 -14.01 2.31
CA LEU A 213 -14.79 -12.95 3.18
C LEU A 213 -14.78 -11.59 2.48
N GLY A 214 -14.48 -11.56 1.18
CA GLY A 214 -14.50 -10.33 0.40
C GLY A 214 -15.88 -9.71 0.31
N ASP A 215 -16.94 -10.50 0.19
CA ASP A 215 -18.31 -9.97 0.16
C ASP A 215 -18.72 -9.34 1.50
N LEU A 216 -18.16 -9.83 2.62
CA LEU A 216 -18.44 -9.33 3.95
C LEU A 216 -17.61 -8.10 4.32
N TYR A 217 -16.29 -8.13 4.06
CA TYR A 217 -15.33 -7.19 4.66
C TYR A 217 -14.79 -6.13 3.70
N ASP A 218 -14.83 -6.36 2.38
CA ASP A 218 -14.36 -5.38 1.41
C ASP A 218 -15.10 -4.02 1.48
N PRO A 219 -16.43 -3.95 1.69
CA PRO A 219 -17.12 -2.66 1.85
C PRO A 219 -16.67 -1.88 3.09
N ILE A 220 -16.29 -2.55 4.16
CA ILE A 220 -15.79 -1.93 5.39
C ILE A 220 -14.45 -1.25 5.11
N GLN A 221 -13.53 -1.99 4.50
CA GLN A 221 -12.22 -1.49 4.09
C GLN A 221 -12.32 -0.31 3.12
N ALA A 222 -13.23 -0.38 2.13
CA ALA A 222 -13.47 0.69 1.16
C ALA A 222 -13.95 1.98 1.83
N THR A 223 -14.88 1.87 2.78
CA THR A 223 -15.40 3.01 3.54
C THR A 223 -14.29 3.64 4.39
N TRP A 224 -13.54 2.81 5.10
CA TRP A 224 -12.42 3.26 5.91
C TRP A 224 -11.38 4.01 5.09
N LEU A 225 -10.92 3.47 3.95
CA LEU A 225 -9.93 4.13 3.11
C LEU A 225 -10.40 5.50 2.63
N SER A 226 -11.66 5.60 2.21
CA SER A 226 -12.27 6.87 1.79
C SER A 226 -12.23 7.92 2.90
N GLN A 227 -12.56 7.53 4.13
CA GLN A 227 -12.51 8.42 5.28
C GLN A 227 -11.08 8.78 5.65
N PHE A 228 -10.18 7.79 5.73
CA PHE A 228 -8.75 7.97 6.02
C PHE A 228 -8.11 9.03 5.11
N LEU A 229 -8.30 8.91 3.79
CA LEU A 229 -7.73 9.87 2.85
C LEU A 229 -8.34 11.27 3.01
N THR A 230 -9.64 11.34 3.33
CA THR A 230 -10.30 12.63 3.60
C THR A 230 -9.72 13.32 4.83
N ASP A 231 -9.51 12.56 5.90
CA ASP A 231 -8.98 13.11 7.16
C ASP A 231 -7.51 13.48 7.02
N LEU A 232 -6.76 12.74 6.19
CA LEU A 232 -5.34 12.98 5.98
C LEU A 232 -5.06 14.28 5.19
N VAL A 233 -5.83 14.56 4.13
CA VAL A 233 -5.51 15.67 3.22
C VAL A 233 -6.63 16.70 3.04
N GLY A 234 -7.88 16.39 3.39
CA GLY A 234 -9.04 17.26 3.17
C GLY A 234 -9.34 17.52 1.69
N PRO A 235 -10.31 18.39 1.38
CA PRO A 235 -10.57 18.84 0.01
C PRO A 235 -9.42 19.72 -0.49
N SER A 236 -9.09 19.60 -1.78
CA SER A 236 -8.16 20.51 -2.45
C SER A 236 -8.82 21.89 -2.56
N SER A 237 -8.27 22.89 -1.90
CA SER A 237 -8.75 24.28 -1.92
C SER A 237 -8.17 25.06 -3.10
#